data_40fc08f07943cbd75809a082daf80db5
#
_entry.id   40fc08f07943cbd75809a082daf80db5
#
_cell.length_a   1.000
_cell.length_b   1.000
_cell.length_c   1.000
_cell.angle_alpha   90.00
_cell.angle_beta   90.00
_cell.angle_gamma   90.00
#
_symmetry.space_group_name_H-M   'P 1'
#
loop_
_entity.id
_entity.type
_entity.pdbx_description
1 polymer ?
#
loop_
_entity_poly.entity_id
_entity_poly.type
_entity_poly.pdbx_seq_one_letter_code
_entity_poly.pdbx_strand_id
1 'polypeptide(L)'
;MCIRDRDSEEYEAKLTRIAPMSEKGSNNKLGLFEFKDFFNPGATARLIIVSTESKRGAWVPLNSLAQSEQGLWNLYTVSKDNLAQKDYVELIHIENNMAYVSGTIKDGDMVIVGGASRVAEGQSIKVN
;
A
#
# COMPACT_ATOMS: atom_id res chain seq x y z
N MET A 1 5.70 -3.05 18.13
CA MET A 1 6.55 -2.44 17.07
C MET A 1 7.91 -3.11 17.10
N CYS A 2 8.44 -3.41 15.95
CA CYS A 2 9.79 -3.94 15.83
C CYS A 2 10.68 -2.89 15.15
N ILE A 3 11.92 -2.79 15.56
CA ILE A 3 12.94 -1.99 14.90
C ILE A 3 13.98 -2.94 14.33
N ARG A 4 14.35 -2.73 13.07
CA ARG A 4 15.41 -3.48 12.41
C ARG A 4 16.66 -2.63 12.32
N ASP A 5 17.76 -3.17 12.82
CA ASP A 5 19.08 -2.58 12.73
C ASP A 5 19.70 -2.77 11.34
N ARG A 6 20.84 -2.12 11.10
CA ARG A 6 21.66 -2.22 9.89
C ARG A 6 22.09 -3.65 9.58
N ASP A 7 22.30 -4.46 10.60
CA ASP A 7 22.68 -5.87 10.52
C ASP A 7 21.47 -6.82 10.38
N SER A 8 20.28 -6.26 10.13
CA SER A 8 19.02 -7.00 9.95
C SER A 8 18.49 -7.71 11.21
N GLU A 9 19.02 -7.40 12.38
CA GLU A 9 18.46 -7.87 13.64
C GLU A 9 17.20 -7.08 14.01
N GLU A 10 16.18 -7.78 14.47
CA GLU A 10 14.91 -7.20 14.88
C GLU A 10 14.84 -7.10 16.41
N TYR A 11 14.54 -5.91 16.89
CA TYR A 11 14.38 -5.61 18.31
C TYR A 11 12.95 -5.18 18.59
N GLU A 12 12.40 -5.67 19.69
CA GLU A 12 11.10 -5.21 20.14
C GLU A 12 11.23 -3.84 20.81
N ALA A 13 10.45 -2.87 20.35
CA ALA A 13 10.43 -1.52 20.87
C ALA A 13 9.01 -1.11 21.27
N LYS A 14 8.90 -0.42 22.40
CA LYS A 14 7.65 0.16 22.88
C LYS A 14 7.70 1.68 22.73
N LEU A 15 6.72 2.24 22.03
CA LEU A 15 6.53 3.68 21.99
C LEU A 15 6.03 4.18 23.34
N THR A 16 6.82 5.00 24.03
CA THR A 16 6.50 5.52 25.36
C THR A 16 5.95 6.94 25.32
N ARG A 17 6.40 7.75 24.39
CA ARG A 17 5.97 9.15 24.25
C ARG A 17 6.10 9.63 22.81
N ILE A 18 5.17 10.48 22.39
CA ILE A 18 5.28 11.28 21.17
C ILE A 18 5.35 12.74 21.60
N ALA A 19 6.43 13.42 21.25
CA ALA A 19 6.56 14.85 21.46
C ALA A 19 6.24 15.59 20.15
N PRO A 20 5.40 16.64 20.18
CA PRO A 20 5.22 17.48 19.02
C PRO A 20 6.52 18.28 18.80
N MET A 21 7.19 18.02 17.67
CA MET A 21 8.27 18.90 17.23
C MET A 21 7.65 20.03 16.42
N SER A 22 7.72 21.23 16.96
CA SER A 22 7.26 22.45 16.31
C SER A 22 8.43 23.12 15.58
N GLU A 23 8.96 22.49 14.55
CA GLU A 23 9.71 23.25 13.55
C GLU A 23 8.73 23.79 12.52
N LYS A 24 8.74 25.09 12.31
CA LYS A 24 7.90 25.74 11.29
C LYS A 24 8.15 25.10 9.93
N GLY A 25 7.13 24.44 9.38
CA GLY A 25 7.17 23.82 8.06
C GLY A 25 7.45 22.31 8.03
N SER A 26 7.62 21.64 9.18
CA SER A 26 7.80 20.20 9.27
C SER A 26 6.63 19.54 10.01
N ASN A 27 6.05 18.50 9.42
CA ASN A 27 5.06 17.65 10.08
C ASN A 27 5.69 16.48 10.86
N ASN A 28 6.98 16.58 11.15
CA ASN A 28 7.70 15.54 11.86
C ASN A 28 7.31 15.52 13.34
N LYS A 29 7.24 14.32 13.89
CA LYS A 29 7.01 14.09 15.32
C LYS A 29 8.18 13.30 15.89
N LEU A 30 8.59 13.62 17.11
CA LEU A 30 9.60 12.87 17.82
C LEU A 30 8.94 11.72 18.60
N GLY A 31 9.28 10.49 18.26
CA GLY A 31 8.87 9.30 19.02
C GLY A 31 9.99 8.85 19.95
N LEU A 32 9.67 8.63 21.21
CA LEU A 32 10.56 8.01 22.19
C LEU A 32 10.19 6.54 22.34
N PHE A 33 11.15 5.67 22.12
CA PHE A 33 10.99 4.21 22.17
C PHE A 33 11.85 3.64 23.30
N GLU A 34 11.30 2.70 24.00
CA GLU A 34 12.00 1.93 25.03
C GLU A 34 12.29 0.53 24.49
N PHE A 35 13.52 0.08 24.69
CA PHE A 35 14.02 -1.22 24.28
C PHE A 35 14.38 -2.05 25.52
N LYS A 36 14.19 -3.35 25.43
CA LYS A 36 14.62 -4.29 26.48
C LYS A 36 16.13 -4.55 26.42
N ASP A 37 16.68 -4.51 25.23
CA ASP A 37 18.09 -4.81 24.98
C ASP A 37 18.84 -3.55 24.54
N PHE A 38 20.12 -3.51 24.91
CA PHE A 38 20.99 -2.39 24.56
C PHE A 38 21.57 -2.58 23.15
N PHE A 39 21.51 -1.55 22.36
CA PHE A 39 22.21 -1.50 21.06
C PHE A 39 23.03 -0.20 20.94
N ASN A 40 23.95 -0.19 19.97
CA ASN A 40 24.92 0.89 19.84
C ASN A 40 24.26 2.27 19.65
N PRO A 41 24.60 3.26 20.49
CA PRO A 41 24.15 4.64 20.28
C PRO A 41 24.60 5.18 18.93
N GLY A 42 23.74 5.93 18.25
CA GLY A 42 24.03 6.51 16.93
C GLY A 42 23.81 5.58 15.74
N ALA A 43 23.41 4.32 15.97
CA ALA A 43 23.04 3.40 14.89
C ALA A 43 21.74 3.86 14.19
N THR A 44 21.68 3.66 12.88
CA THR A 44 20.47 3.90 12.09
C THR A 44 19.58 2.68 12.19
N ALA A 45 18.31 2.89 12.54
CA ALA A 45 17.33 1.83 12.65
C ALA A 45 16.11 2.12 11.76
N ARG A 46 15.45 1.06 11.30
CA ARG A 46 14.19 1.14 10.57
C ARG A 46 13.05 0.68 11.48
N LEU A 47 12.10 1.55 11.71
CA LEU A 47 10.88 1.23 12.44
C LEU A 47 9.93 0.44 11.54
N ILE A 48 9.51 -0.73 12.02
CA ILE A 48 8.49 -1.56 11.37
C ILE A 48 7.20 -1.44 12.17
N ILE A 49 6.20 -0.84 11.57
CA ILE A 49 4.87 -0.69 12.16
C ILE A 49 3.93 -1.63 11.42
N VAL A 50 3.39 -2.60 12.15
CA VAL A 50 2.33 -3.45 11.62
C VAL A 50 0.99 -2.83 12.01
N SER A 51 0.20 -2.48 11.03
CA SER A 51 -1.17 -2.01 11.22
C SER A 51 -2.16 -2.95 10.54
N THR A 52 -3.33 -3.13 11.16
CA THR A 52 -4.41 -3.90 10.55
C THR A 52 -5.38 -2.95 9.89
N GLU A 53 -5.58 -3.12 8.59
CA GLU A 53 -6.59 -2.38 7.84
C GLU A 53 -7.94 -3.09 7.97
N SER A 54 -8.96 -2.37 8.42
CA SER A 54 -10.31 -2.90 8.60
C SER A 54 -11.21 -2.78 7.37
N LYS A 55 -10.83 -1.99 6.37
CA LYS A 55 -11.57 -1.86 5.12
C LYS A 55 -11.45 -3.14 4.30
N ARG A 56 -12.59 -3.59 3.78
CA ARG A 56 -12.59 -4.68 2.80
C ARG A 56 -11.97 -4.21 1.50
N GLY A 57 -11.07 -5.01 0.97
CA GLY A 57 -10.39 -4.72 -0.27
C GLY A 57 -9.71 -5.95 -0.84
N ALA A 58 -8.97 -5.74 -1.90
CA ALA A 58 -8.19 -6.78 -2.57
C ALA A 58 -6.78 -6.28 -2.86
N TRP A 59 -5.84 -7.20 -2.89
CA TRP A 59 -4.50 -6.93 -3.38
C TRP A 59 -4.45 -7.09 -4.90
N VAL A 60 -4.00 -6.04 -5.57
CA VAL A 60 -3.82 -6.04 -7.03
C VAL A 60 -2.38 -5.61 -7.37
N PRO A 61 -1.81 -6.07 -8.48
CA PRO A 61 -0.53 -5.56 -8.93
C PRO A 61 -0.57 -4.05 -9.17
N LEU A 62 0.45 -3.33 -8.74
CA LEU A 62 0.49 -1.87 -8.88
C LEU A 62 0.37 -1.41 -10.34
N ASN A 63 0.91 -2.18 -11.28
CA ASN A 63 0.84 -1.90 -12.71
C ASN A 63 -0.52 -2.18 -13.36
N SER A 64 -1.50 -2.68 -12.60
CA SER A 64 -2.90 -2.78 -13.04
C SER A 64 -3.68 -1.49 -12.81
N LEU A 65 -3.14 -0.57 -12.00
CA LEU A 65 -3.79 0.68 -11.66
C LEU A 65 -3.45 1.79 -12.66
N ALA A 66 -4.45 2.56 -13.05
CA ALA A 66 -4.30 3.79 -13.80
C ALA A 66 -4.91 4.96 -13.02
N GLN A 67 -4.28 6.11 -13.10
CA GLN A 67 -4.78 7.31 -12.43
C GLN A 67 -5.96 7.90 -13.20
N SER A 68 -7.04 8.18 -12.51
CA SER A 68 -8.20 8.88 -13.05
C SER A 68 -8.09 10.40 -12.83
N GLU A 69 -8.81 11.18 -13.62
CA GLU A 69 -8.78 12.65 -13.60
C GLU A 69 -9.21 13.28 -12.26
N GLN A 70 -9.94 12.57 -11.42
CA GLN A 70 -10.46 13.08 -10.15
C GLN A 70 -9.72 12.58 -8.90
N GLY A 71 -8.48 12.12 -9.07
CA GLY A 71 -7.68 11.59 -7.97
C GLY A 71 -8.08 10.19 -7.50
N LEU A 72 -9.06 9.58 -8.14
CA LEU A 72 -9.39 8.18 -7.97
C LEU A 72 -8.47 7.31 -8.84
N TRP A 73 -8.31 6.08 -8.41
CA TRP A 73 -7.63 5.07 -9.22
C TRP A 73 -8.66 4.22 -9.96
N ASN A 74 -8.30 3.73 -11.11
CA ASN A 74 -9.09 2.76 -11.84
C ASN A 74 -8.26 1.56 -12.25
N LEU A 75 -8.93 0.46 -12.43
CA LEU A 75 -8.39 -0.76 -13.02
C LEU A 75 -9.43 -1.34 -13.98
N TYR A 76 -9.01 -2.31 -14.78
CA TYR A 76 -9.90 -3.01 -15.69
C TYR A 76 -10.01 -4.47 -15.26
N THR A 77 -11.23 -4.93 -15.13
CA THR A 77 -11.58 -6.33 -14.95
C THR A 77 -12.11 -6.93 -16.26
N VAL A 78 -12.07 -8.24 -16.35
CA VAL A 78 -12.62 -8.96 -17.51
C VAL A 78 -13.97 -9.53 -17.13
N SER A 79 -15.01 -9.11 -17.84
CA SER A 79 -16.36 -9.63 -17.64
C SER A 79 -16.51 -11.07 -18.14
N LYS A 80 -17.64 -11.72 -17.83
CA LYS A 80 -17.97 -13.06 -18.31
C LYS A 80 -18.02 -13.18 -19.84
N ASP A 81 -18.26 -12.07 -20.52
CA ASP A 81 -18.31 -11.98 -21.98
C ASP A 81 -16.94 -11.61 -22.61
N ASN A 82 -15.87 -11.69 -21.82
CA ASN A 82 -14.52 -11.30 -22.21
C ASN A 82 -14.39 -9.84 -22.68
N LEU A 83 -15.15 -8.96 -22.05
CA LEU A 83 -15.06 -7.52 -22.27
C LEU A 83 -14.36 -6.84 -21.12
N ALA A 84 -13.56 -5.82 -21.43
CA ALA A 84 -12.95 -4.97 -20.42
C ALA A 84 -14.00 -4.11 -19.73
N GLN A 85 -14.06 -4.20 -18.41
CA GLN A 85 -14.93 -3.40 -17.57
C GLN A 85 -14.09 -2.51 -16.67
N LYS A 86 -14.39 -1.23 -16.67
CA LYS A 86 -13.67 -0.24 -15.85
C LYS A 86 -14.26 -0.20 -14.45
N ASP A 87 -13.40 -0.42 -13.46
CA ASP A 87 -13.73 -0.33 -12.04
C ASP A 87 -12.94 0.80 -11.38
N TYR A 88 -13.62 1.61 -10.57
CA TYR A 88 -13.00 2.64 -9.76
C TYR A 88 -12.67 2.10 -8.38
N VAL A 89 -11.47 2.40 -7.90
CA VAL A 89 -10.97 1.91 -6.62
C VAL A 89 -10.30 3.02 -5.83
N GLU A 90 -10.39 2.91 -4.52
CA GLU A 90 -9.63 3.71 -3.57
C GLU A 90 -8.33 2.97 -3.24
N LEU A 91 -7.20 3.64 -3.40
CA LEU A 91 -5.91 3.10 -3.00
C LEU A 91 -5.73 3.28 -1.49
N ILE A 92 -5.60 2.19 -0.76
CA ILE A 92 -5.43 2.19 0.69
C ILE A 92 -3.96 2.09 1.07
N HIS A 93 -3.24 1.14 0.47
CA HIS A 93 -1.86 0.85 0.83
C HIS A 93 -1.08 0.27 -0.35
N ILE A 94 0.23 0.55 -0.39
CA ILE A 94 1.15 -0.02 -1.38
C ILE A 94 2.26 -0.75 -0.63
N GLU A 95 2.53 -1.98 -1.04
CA GLU A 95 3.62 -2.79 -0.51
C GLU A 95 4.18 -3.71 -1.60
N ASN A 96 5.50 -3.69 -1.81
CA ASN A 96 6.22 -4.62 -2.70
C ASN A 96 5.61 -4.78 -4.11
N ASN A 97 5.32 -3.69 -4.81
CA ASN A 97 4.66 -3.67 -6.13
C ASN A 97 3.21 -4.18 -6.14
N MET A 98 2.61 -4.38 -4.99
CA MET A 98 1.20 -4.68 -4.84
C MET A 98 0.49 -3.48 -4.19
N ALA A 99 -0.74 -3.27 -4.59
CA ALA A 99 -1.61 -2.25 -4.01
C ALA A 99 -2.83 -2.91 -3.36
N TYR A 100 -3.12 -2.51 -2.12
CA TYR A 100 -4.37 -2.86 -1.47
C TYR A 100 -5.41 -1.80 -1.81
N VAL A 101 -6.46 -2.22 -2.47
CA VAL A 101 -7.50 -1.33 -2.98
C VAL A 101 -8.88 -1.75 -2.51
N SER A 102 -9.75 -0.78 -2.32
CA SER A 102 -11.16 -0.97 -1.99
C SER A 102 -12.04 -0.43 -3.12
N GLY A 103 -13.06 -1.16 -3.51
CA GLY A 103 -13.96 -0.76 -4.58
C GLY A 103 -14.96 -1.85 -4.94
N THR A 104 -15.41 -1.84 -6.17
CA THR A 104 -16.41 -2.79 -6.69
C THR A 104 -15.85 -4.17 -7.05
N ILE A 105 -14.51 -4.31 -7.04
CA ILE A 105 -13.84 -5.59 -7.32
C ILE A 105 -14.14 -6.62 -6.23
N LYS A 106 -14.25 -7.88 -6.64
CA LYS A 106 -14.57 -9.02 -5.78
C LYS A 106 -13.49 -10.10 -5.92
N ASP A 107 -13.45 -10.96 -4.92
CA ASP A 107 -12.59 -12.15 -4.98
C ASP A 107 -12.96 -13.01 -6.18
N GLY A 108 -11.97 -13.38 -6.98
CA GLY A 108 -12.13 -14.16 -8.20
C GLY A 108 -12.26 -13.33 -9.47
N ASP A 109 -12.36 -12.01 -9.39
CA ASP A 109 -12.34 -11.14 -10.57
C ASP A 109 -10.98 -11.21 -11.27
N MET A 110 -10.99 -11.25 -12.59
CA MET A 110 -9.77 -11.19 -13.39
C MET A 110 -9.40 -9.75 -13.69
N VAL A 111 -8.24 -9.34 -13.22
CA VAL A 111 -7.72 -7.98 -13.39
C VAL A 111 -6.71 -7.94 -14.53
N ILE A 112 -6.82 -6.94 -15.40
CA ILE A 112 -5.87 -6.70 -16.48
C ILE A 112 -4.59 -6.09 -15.90
N VAL A 113 -3.49 -6.81 -16.05
CA VAL A 113 -2.18 -6.42 -15.55
C VAL A 113 -1.29 -5.96 -16.69
N GLY A 114 -0.76 -4.75 -16.57
CA GLY A 114 0.04 -4.14 -17.62
C GLY A 114 -0.81 -3.64 -18.80
N GLY A 115 -0.55 -2.42 -19.22
CA GLY A 115 -1.29 -1.81 -20.31
C GLY A 115 -2.70 -1.32 -19.96
N ALA A 116 -3.03 -1.18 -18.68
CA ALA A 116 -4.31 -0.62 -18.25
C ALA A 116 -4.63 0.75 -18.88
N SER A 117 -3.62 1.53 -19.19
CA SER A 117 -3.75 2.81 -19.90
C SER A 117 -4.07 2.68 -21.40
N ARG A 118 -3.98 1.49 -21.96
CA ARG A 118 -4.22 1.20 -23.38
C ARG A 118 -5.53 0.47 -23.64
N VAL A 119 -6.24 0.11 -22.60
CA VAL A 119 -7.51 -0.62 -22.65
C VAL A 119 -8.66 0.36 -22.59
N ALA A 120 -9.64 0.20 -23.45
CA ALA A 120 -10.88 0.96 -23.40
C ALA A 120 -12.00 0.10 -22.79
N GLU A 121 -12.92 0.76 -22.09
CA GLU A 121 -14.12 0.09 -21.58
C GLU A 121 -14.93 -0.55 -22.71
N GLY A 122 -15.37 -1.78 -22.52
CA GLY A 122 -16.10 -2.54 -23.53
C GLY A 122 -15.23 -3.20 -24.62
N GLN A 123 -13.91 -3.04 -24.54
CA GLN A 123 -12.99 -3.70 -25.46
C GLN A 123 -12.98 -5.20 -25.23
N SER A 124 -13.02 -5.98 -26.32
CA SER A 124 -12.88 -7.43 -26.25
C SER A 124 -11.45 -7.82 -25.85
N ILE A 125 -11.37 -8.64 -24.83
CA ILE A 125 -10.10 -9.12 -24.26
C ILE A 125 -9.95 -10.60 -24.55
N LYS A 126 -8.79 -10.95 -25.09
CA LYS A 126 -8.41 -12.35 -25.26
C LYS A 126 -7.69 -12.82 -24.00
N VAL A 127 -8.31 -13.71 -23.26
CA VAL A 127 -7.70 -14.36 -22.09
C VAL A 127 -6.87 -15.54 -22.58
N ASN A 128 -5.60 -15.52 -22.25
CA ASN A 128 -4.70 -16.64 -22.57
C ASN A 128 -4.58 -17.60 -21.39
#